data_b452ce312245fbb4579cfaa77504bd20
#
_entry.id   b452ce312245fbb4579cfaa77504bd20
#
_cell.length_a   1.000
_cell.length_b   1.000
_cell.length_c   1.000
_cell.angle_alpha   90.00
_cell.angle_beta   90.00
_cell.angle_gamma   90.00
#
_symmetry.space_group_name_H-M   'P 1'
#
loop_
_entity.id
_entity.type
_entity.pdbx_description
1 polymer ?
#
loop_
_entity_poly.entity_id
_entity_poly.type
_entity_poly.pdbx_seq_one_letter_code
_entity_poly.pdbx_strand_id
1 'polypeptide(L)'
;MSERIPNYNYDADEVLNDFKSKFAWPKRDEVQAVVKPGKMPLRLLLCALITAVVGGIAYYMMLPALNVHDTQLYLFLILLVVVFAGSFFLVCRANKKAERLEYVKKKTLIPVVIVAVIAVVMLVGFLVGATIFRASAYSDLMTVQNSDFDRDFSDISYDEVPRIDASRAKTLADQQLGSLSQYKSQYVVADATTQINYRGVPCRVASLQYADVFKWVNNTKNGLPAYILIDVVSQKVTVVNCVEKFGSGIQYSPAEYFNEKLIRHLRFQYPTKLLDTPNFEIDESGHPYWVTASLTKKIGLFGGTDVQGAIVTDALSGESKYYPIDTVRKDKSLNWIDVVYSDQLLIEQYNYYGKLKKGFWNSIIFQNDVNVASSGNGYIAMDDDVWVYTGITSSKTDTSNFGFILCNQRTKEVRYYQNGGAIETSAMESAQDAVQNFGYAATFPILLDIEGQPSYFMSLYGDSNTVKGYALAVSYTHLRAH
;
A
#
# COMPACT_ATOMS: atom_id res chain seq x y z
N MET A 1 -2.65 4.87 -63.04
CA MET A 1 -3.92 4.42 -62.46
C MET A 1 -4.03 5.09 -61.10
N SER A 2 -4.88 6.13 -61.08
CA SER A 2 -5.12 6.94 -59.90
C SER A 2 -6.45 6.47 -59.29
N GLU A 3 -6.40 5.74 -58.20
CA GLU A 3 -7.61 5.38 -57.48
C GLU A 3 -8.13 6.61 -56.72
N ARG A 4 -9.33 7.01 -57.00
CA ARG A 4 -10.06 8.09 -56.34
C ARG A 4 -10.59 7.56 -55.01
N ILE A 5 -10.19 8.21 -53.91
CA ILE A 5 -10.77 8.02 -52.56
C ILE A 5 -12.22 8.52 -52.60
N PRO A 6 -13.22 7.75 -52.20
CA PRO A 6 -14.61 8.22 -52.13
C PRO A 6 -14.75 9.30 -51.06
N ASN A 7 -15.25 10.46 -51.47
CA ASN A 7 -15.60 11.57 -50.59
C ASN A 7 -16.92 11.23 -49.90
N TYR A 8 -16.87 10.80 -48.65
CA TYR A 8 -18.05 10.69 -47.79
C TYR A 8 -18.40 12.11 -47.29
N ASN A 9 -19.32 12.77 -47.95
CA ASN A 9 -20.00 13.94 -47.42
C ASN A 9 -20.93 13.47 -46.31
N TYR A 10 -20.46 13.54 -45.08
CA TYR A 10 -21.33 13.43 -43.92
C TYR A 10 -22.10 14.74 -43.77
N ASP A 11 -23.40 14.69 -44.03
CA ASP A 11 -24.30 15.80 -43.74
C ASP A 11 -24.44 15.87 -42.19
N ALA A 12 -23.77 16.84 -41.60
CA ALA A 12 -23.77 17.04 -40.15
C ALA A 12 -25.20 17.30 -39.60
N ASP A 13 -26.06 17.85 -40.43
CA ASP A 13 -27.47 18.12 -40.09
C ASP A 13 -28.30 16.83 -40.06
N GLU A 14 -28.01 15.85 -40.92
CA GLU A 14 -28.66 14.55 -40.91
C GLU A 14 -28.27 13.74 -39.69
N VAL A 15 -26.99 13.72 -39.30
CA VAL A 15 -26.49 13.07 -38.09
C VAL A 15 -27.04 13.75 -36.82
N LEU A 16 -27.10 15.08 -36.81
CA LEU A 16 -27.65 15.84 -35.69
C LEU A 16 -29.17 15.63 -35.54
N ASN A 17 -29.91 15.51 -36.66
CA ASN A 17 -31.33 15.22 -36.65
C ASN A 17 -31.65 13.77 -36.25
N ASP A 18 -30.83 12.80 -36.66
CA ASP A 18 -30.94 11.40 -36.19
C ASP A 18 -30.65 11.29 -34.70
N PHE A 19 -29.61 12.00 -34.22
CA PHE A 19 -29.33 12.09 -32.78
C PHE A 19 -30.48 12.76 -32.01
N LYS A 20 -30.99 13.90 -32.48
CA LYS A 20 -32.15 14.58 -31.88
C LYS A 20 -33.41 13.72 -31.91
N SER A 21 -33.64 12.94 -32.96
CA SER A 21 -34.80 12.04 -33.04
C SER A 21 -34.70 10.87 -32.05
N LYS A 22 -33.50 10.33 -31.88
CA LYS A 22 -33.25 9.23 -30.90
C LYS A 22 -33.32 9.69 -29.44
N PHE A 23 -32.99 10.96 -29.16
CA PHE A 23 -33.02 11.58 -27.82
C PHE A 23 -34.16 12.58 -27.63
N ALA A 24 -35.08 12.73 -28.60
CA ALA A 24 -36.24 13.59 -28.46
C ALA A 24 -37.13 13.10 -27.30
N TRP A 25 -37.31 13.95 -26.31
CA TRP A 25 -38.30 13.70 -25.27
C TRP A 25 -39.69 13.61 -25.97
N PRO A 26 -40.49 12.56 -25.70
CA PRO A 26 -41.84 12.47 -26.29
C PRO A 26 -42.61 13.74 -25.98
N LYS A 27 -43.24 14.33 -26.99
CA LYS A 27 -44.07 15.51 -26.83
C LYS A 27 -45.14 15.23 -25.74
N ARG A 28 -45.41 16.23 -24.91
CA ARG A 28 -46.25 16.11 -23.71
C ARG A 28 -47.64 15.50 -23.98
N ASP A 29 -48.11 15.55 -25.22
CA ASP A 29 -49.44 15.11 -25.69
C ASP A 29 -49.50 13.61 -26.06
N GLU A 30 -48.34 12.93 -26.23
CA GLU A 30 -48.28 11.48 -26.53
C GLU A 30 -48.04 10.59 -25.27
N VAL A 31 -47.99 11.17 -24.10
CA VAL A 31 -47.80 10.40 -22.87
C VAL A 31 -49.11 9.66 -22.53
N GLN A 32 -49.26 8.45 -23.07
CA GLN A 32 -50.28 7.52 -22.54
C GLN A 32 -50.15 7.50 -21.04
N ALA A 33 -51.32 7.56 -20.31
CA ALA A 33 -51.38 7.64 -18.87
C ALA A 33 -50.59 6.48 -18.22
N VAL A 34 -49.35 6.74 -17.79
CA VAL A 34 -48.45 5.74 -17.19
C VAL A 34 -49.04 5.35 -15.85
N VAL A 35 -49.60 4.16 -15.75
CA VAL A 35 -50.24 3.66 -14.55
C VAL A 35 -49.21 3.41 -13.46
N LYS A 36 -49.23 4.21 -12.40
CA LYS A 36 -48.39 4.00 -11.23
C LYS A 36 -48.73 2.65 -10.57
N PRO A 37 -47.69 1.86 -10.17
CA PRO A 37 -47.95 0.65 -9.38
C PRO A 37 -48.66 0.99 -8.07
N GLY A 38 -49.73 0.24 -7.73
CA GLY A 38 -50.45 0.43 -6.46
C GLY A 38 -49.49 0.25 -5.24
N LYS A 39 -49.84 0.89 -4.10
CA LYS A 39 -49.08 0.84 -2.84
C LYS A 39 -47.58 1.27 -3.02
N MET A 40 -47.32 2.31 -3.81
CA MET A 40 -45.99 2.80 -4.15
C MET A 40 -45.12 3.12 -2.91
N PRO A 41 -45.64 3.77 -1.83
CA PRO A 41 -44.82 4.03 -0.64
C PRO A 41 -44.31 2.75 0.00
N LEU A 42 -45.13 1.70 0.11
CA LEU A 42 -44.75 0.41 0.67
C LEU A 42 -43.65 -0.27 -0.20
N ARG A 43 -43.73 -0.17 -1.53
CA ARG A 43 -42.76 -0.71 -2.45
C ARG A 43 -41.40 0.01 -2.36
N LEU A 44 -41.42 1.34 -2.26
CA LEU A 44 -40.22 2.13 -2.03
C LEU A 44 -39.55 1.79 -0.69
N LEU A 45 -40.38 1.62 0.36
CA LEU A 45 -39.88 1.20 1.68
C LEU A 45 -39.20 -0.19 1.58
N LEU A 46 -39.81 -1.13 0.87
CA LEU A 46 -39.23 -2.47 0.66
C LEU A 46 -37.92 -2.38 -0.12
N CYS A 47 -37.85 -1.56 -1.18
CA CYS A 47 -36.58 -1.33 -1.93
C CYS A 47 -35.50 -0.71 -1.03
N ALA A 48 -35.88 0.29 -0.21
CA ALA A 48 -34.95 0.91 0.74
C ALA A 48 -34.46 -0.11 1.78
N LEU A 49 -35.34 -0.98 2.30
CA LEU A 49 -34.95 -2.04 3.23
C LEU A 49 -33.98 -3.05 2.59
N ILE A 50 -34.28 -3.50 1.38
CA ILE A 50 -33.38 -4.40 0.62
C ILE A 50 -32.02 -3.71 0.43
N THR A 51 -32.00 -2.44 0.02
CA THR A 51 -30.76 -1.68 -0.18
C THR A 51 -30.01 -1.50 1.13
N ALA A 52 -30.68 -1.24 2.24
CA ALA A 52 -30.05 -1.11 3.55
C ALA A 52 -29.42 -2.43 4.01
N VAL A 53 -30.10 -3.57 3.83
CA VAL A 53 -29.56 -4.89 4.20
C VAL A 53 -28.36 -5.26 3.33
N VAL A 54 -28.52 -5.16 2.00
CA VAL A 54 -27.43 -5.49 1.06
C VAL A 54 -26.27 -4.50 1.23
N GLY A 55 -26.57 -3.21 1.41
CA GLY A 55 -25.58 -2.18 1.67
C GLY A 55 -24.83 -2.39 2.98
N GLY A 56 -25.52 -2.80 4.05
CA GLY A 56 -24.89 -3.14 5.33
C GLY A 56 -23.91 -4.32 5.20
N ILE A 57 -24.32 -5.37 4.50
CA ILE A 57 -23.45 -6.53 4.22
C ILE A 57 -22.26 -6.09 3.35
N ALA A 58 -22.52 -5.32 2.29
CA ALA A 58 -21.46 -4.82 1.40
C ALA A 58 -20.47 -3.90 2.16
N TYR A 59 -20.97 -3.00 3.02
CA TYR A 59 -20.12 -2.16 3.86
C TYR A 59 -19.23 -2.99 4.80
N TYR A 60 -19.82 -4.01 5.44
CA TYR A 60 -19.10 -4.93 6.33
C TYR A 60 -17.99 -5.71 5.61
N MET A 61 -18.17 -6.01 4.31
CA MET A 61 -17.19 -6.73 3.49
C MET A 61 -16.16 -5.82 2.83
N MET A 62 -16.60 -4.70 2.24
CA MET A 62 -15.75 -3.80 1.46
C MET A 62 -14.97 -2.82 2.32
N LEU A 63 -15.54 -2.42 3.48
CA LEU A 63 -14.94 -1.48 4.44
C LEU A 63 -14.47 -0.15 3.81
N PRO A 64 -15.25 0.51 2.92
CA PRO A 64 -14.82 1.78 2.36
C PRO A 64 -14.68 2.85 3.46
N ALA A 65 -13.72 3.75 3.32
CA ALA A 65 -13.69 4.92 4.18
C ALA A 65 -14.85 5.85 3.84
N LEU A 66 -15.54 6.38 4.84
CA LEU A 66 -16.55 7.44 4.64
C LEU A 66 -15.85 8.78 4.43
N ASN A 67 -15.06 8.87 3.37
CA ASN A 67 -14.19 9.98 3.04
C ASN A 67 -14.24 10.23 1.53
N VAL A 68 -14.46 11.47 1.13
CA VAL A 68 -14.55 11.87 -0.29
C VAL A 68 -13.26 11.63 -1.08
N HIS A 69 -12.16 11.44 -0.41
CA HIS A 69 -10.87 11.10 -1.01
C HIS A 69 -10.67 9.58 -1.24
N ASP A 70 -11.63 8.75 -0.79
CA ASP A 70 -11.60 7.30 -1.01
C ASP A 70 -12.39 6.92 -2.26
N THR A 71 -11.71 6.37 -3.26
CA THR A 71 -12.36 5.86 -4.48
C THR A 71 -13.32 4.72 -4.20
N GLN A 72 -13.08 3.92 -3.16
CA GLN A 72 -13.97 2.83 -2.75
C GLN A 72 -15.33 3.34 -2.25
N LEU A 73 -15.39 4.55 -1.66
CA LEU A 73 -16.66 5.18 -1.29
C LEU A 73 -17.57 5.35 -2.51
N TYR A 74 -17.02 5.86 -3.61
CA TYR A 74 -17.83 6.09 -4.83
C TYR A 74 -18.31 4.76 -5.44
N LEU A 75 -17.46 3.73 -5.44
CA LEU A 75 -17.86 2.39 -5.88
C LEU A 75 -18.96 1.81 -4.99
N PHE A 76 -18.87 2.00 -3.68
CA PHE A 76 -19.90 1.61 -2.73
C PHE A 76 -21.21 2.37 -2.96
N LEU A 77 -21.18 3.69 -3.20
CA LEU A 77 -22.35 4.48 -3.53
C LEU A 77 -22.99 4.03 -4.85
N ILE A 78 -22.20 3.73 -5.87
CA ILE A 78 -22.70 3.15 -7.14
C ILE A 78 -23.38 1.81 -6.87
N LEU A 79 -22.79 0.95 -6.05
CA LEU A 79 -23.40 -0.33 -5.67
C LEU A 79 -24.78 -0.12 -5.00
N LEU A 80 -24.91 0.81 -4.06
CA LEU A 80 -26.19 1.12 -3.41
C LEU A 80 -27.23 1.58 -4.42
N VAL A 81 -26.85 2.45 -5.36
CA VAL A 81 -27.75 2.93 -6.43
C VAL A 81 -28.19 1.78 -7.32
N VAL A 82 -27.27 0.90 -7.72
CA VAL A 82 -27.57 -0.27 -8.56
C VAL A 82 -28.49 -1.26 -7.84
N VAL A 83 -28.23 -1.55 -6.57
CA VAL A 83 -29.09 -2.44 -5.75
C VAL A 83 -30.48 -1.85 -5.59
N PHE A 84 -30.58 -0.54 -5.33
CA PHE A 84 -31.88 0.13 -5.24
C PHE A 84 -32.64 0.06 -6.58
N ALA A 85 -31.97 0.34 -7.71
CA ALA A 85 -32.59 0.28 -9.03
C ALA A 85 -33.06 -1.14 -9.39
N GLY A 86 -32.21 -2.15 -9.11
CA GLY A 86 -32.54 -3.55 -9.32
C GLY A 86 -33.72 -4.02 -8.49
N SER A 87 -33.74 -3.69 -7.19
CA SER A 87 -34.84 -4.00 -6.27
C SER A 87 -36.11 -3.30 -6.72
N PHE A 88 -36.04 -2.03 -7.12
CA PHE A 88 -37.19 -1.27 -7.64
C PHE A 88 -37.73 -1.92 -8.91
N PHE A 89 -36.87 -2.32 -9.85
CA PHE A 89 -37.26 -3.04 -11.05
C PHE A 89 -38.01 -4.35 -10.71
N LEU A 90 -37.44 -5.18 -9.84
CA LEU A 90 -38.04 -6.46 -9.44
C LEU A 90 -39.37 -6.31 -8.71
N VAL A 91 -39.44 -5.42 -7.69
CA VAL A 91 -40.65 -5.20 -6.88
C VAL A 91 -41.79 -4.58 -7.71
N CYS A 92 -41.47 -3.71 -8.69
CA CYS A 92 -42.45 -3.08 -9.53
C CYS A 92 -42.87 -3.94 -10.73
N ARG A 93 -42.00 -4.83 -11.24
CA ARG A 93 -42.32 -5.75 -12.35
C ARG A 93 -43.28 -6.89 -11.94
N ALA A 94 -43.39 -7.20 -10.66
CA ALA A 94 -44.14 -8.37 -10.14
C ALA A 94 -45.62 -8.46 -10.57
N ASN A 95 -46.16 -7.43 -11.28
CA ASN A 95 -47.47 -7.46 -11.91
C ASN A 95 -47.37 -7.22 -13.42
N LYS A 96 -47.63 -8.24 -14.23
CA LYS A 96 -47.40 -8.41 -15.68
C LYS A 96 -48.13 -7.46 -16.65
N LYS A 97 -48.45 -6.21 -16.32
CA LYS A 97 -49.09 -5.27 -17.23
C LYS A 97 -48.02 -4.43 -17.97
N ALA A 98 -48.06 -4.38 -19.30
CA ALA A 98 -47.13 -3.65 -20.16
C ALA A 98 -46.96 -2.16 -19.76
N GLU A 99 -48.01 -1.49 -19.39
CA GLU A 99 -48.05 -0.09 -18.94
C GLU A 99 -47.18 0.19 -17.70
N ARG A 100 -47.04 -0.80 -16.80
CA ARG A 100 -46.20 -0.69 -15.61
C ARG A 100 -44.73 -0.84 -15.94
N LEU A 101 -44.41 -1.63 -16.95
CA LEU A 101 -43.02 -1.79 -17.41
C LEU A 101 -42.48 -0.47 -17.97
N GLU A 102 -43.29 0.28 -18.68
CA GLU A 102 -42.90 1.59 -19.19
C GLU A 102 -42.65 2.61 -18.09
N TYR A 103 -43.51 2.64 -17.04
CA TYR A 103 -43.28 3.45 -15.85
C TYR A 103 -41.93 3.11 -15.19
N VAL A 104 -41.64 1.83 -15.01
CA VAL A 104 -40.40 1.37 -14.41
C VAL A 104 -39.21 1.77 -15.25
N LYS A 105 -39.24 1.59 -16.58
CA LYS A 105 -38.17 2.00 -17.50
C LYS A 105 -37.89 3.51 -17.42
N LYS A 106 -38.93 4.35 -17.42
CA LYS A 106 -38.77 5.82 -17.26
C LYS A 106 -38.14 6.20 -15.91
N LYS A 107 -38.50 5.50 -14.84
CA LYS A 107 -37.92 5.77 -13.50
C LYS A 107 -36.50 5.21 -13.32
N THR A 108 -36.08 4.17 -14.03
CA THR A 108 -34.70 3.66 -14.03
C THR A 108 -33.70 4.62 -14.66
N LEU A 109 -34.15 5.64 -15.40
CA LEU A 109 -33.25 6.69 -15.87
C LEU A 109 -32.63 7.49 -14.71
N ILE A 110 -33.35 7.66 -13.60
CA ILE A 110 -32.84 8.41 -12.44
C ILE A 110 -31.57 7.78 -11.85
N PRO A 111 -31.53 6.49 -11.47
CA PRO A 111 -30.31 5.85 -11.01
C PRO A 111 -29.18 5.88 -12.07
N VAL A 112 -29.48 5.76 -13.35
CA VAL A 112 -28.47 5.89 -14.43
C VAL A 112 -27.82 7.29 -14.41
N VAL A 113 -28.64 8.34 -14.27
CA VAL A 113 -28.11 9.71 -14.17
C VAL A 113 -27.27 9.89 -12.90
N ILE A 114 -27.70 9.33 -11.75
CA ILE A 114 -26.94 9.40 -10.50
C ILE A 114 -25.56 8.72 -10.68
N VAL A 115 -25.53 7.52 -11.24
CA VAL A 115 -24.26 6.81 -11.53
C VAL A 115 -23.38 7.61 -12.48
N ALA A 116 -23.96 8.20 -13.54
CA ALA A 116 -23.24 9.06 -14.47
C ALA A 116 -22.63 10.29 -13.76
N VAL A 117 -23.39 10.94 -12.88
CA VAL A 117 -22.89 12.08 -12.08
C VAL A 117 -21.73 11.64 -11.19
N ILE A 118 -21.84 10.51 -10.48
CA ILE A 118 -20.76 9.97 -9.65
C ILE A 118 -19.51 9.70 -10.52
N ALA A 119 -19.69 9.07 -11.69
CA ALA A 119 -18.59 8.80 -12.61
C ALA A 119 -17.92 10.09 -13.13
N VAL A 120 -18.70 11.13 -13.43
CA VAL A 120 -18.17 12.45 -13.82
C VAL A 120 -17.40 13.09 -12.67
N VAL A 121 -17.90 13.04 -11.43
CA VAL A 121 -17.19 13.55 -10.25
C VAL A 121 -15.85 12.84 -10.08
N MET A 122 -15.82 11.52 -10.21
CA MET A 122 -14.56 10.75 -10.14
C MET A 122 -13.61 11.14 -11.26
N LEU A 123 -14.08 11.23 -12.51
CA LEU A 123 -13.27 11.60 -13.66
C LEU A 123 -12.66 13.00 -13.47
N VAL A 124 -13.48 13.98 -13.11
CA VAL A 124 -13.00 15.35 -12.83
C VAL A 124 -12.01 15.35 -11.68
N GLY A 125 -12.28 14.58 -10.63
CA GLY A 125 -11.39 14.44 -9.48
C GLY A 125 -10.00 13.90 -9.87
N PHE A 126 -9.93 12.90 -10.73
CA PHE A 126 -8.67 12.39 -11.29
C PHE A 126 -7.98 13.42 -12.20
N LEU A 127 -8.72 14.08 -13.08
CA LEU A 127 -8.16 15.06 -14.00
C LEU A 127 -7.57 16.26 -13.27
N VAL A 128 -8.28 16.83 -12.28
CA VAL A 128 -7.79 17.97 -11.51
C VAL A 128 -6.56 17.62 -10.69
N GLY A 129 -6.45 16.37 -10.24
CA GLY A 129 -5.29 15.82 -9.53
C GLY A 129 -4.18 15.28 -10.44
N ALA A 130 -4.31 15.32 -11.75
CA ALA A 130 -3.33 14.72 -12.64
C ALA A 130 -1.97 15.46 -12.62
N THR A 131 -0.89 14.72 -12.73
CA THR A 131 0.49 15.22 -12.69
C THR A 131 0.79 16.26 -13.77
N ILE A 132 0.10 16.18 -14.93
CA ILE A 132 0.23 17.18 -16.01
C ILE A 132 -0.14 18.60 -15.55
N PHE A 133 -1.11 18.74 -14.64
CA PHE A 133 -1.57 20.03 -14.12
C PHE A 133 -0.97 20.38 -12.76
N ARG A 134 -0.43 19.41 -12.03
CA ARG A 134 -0.01 19.54 -10.64
C ARG A 134 1.43 19.08 -10.38
N ALA A 135 2.29 19.10 -11.41
CA ALA A 135 3.66 18.60 -11.32
C ALA A 135 4.44 19.16 -10.11
N SER A 136 4.40 20.48 -9.89
CA SER A 136 5.04 21.12 -8.74
C SER A 136 4.47 20.60 -7.42
N ALA A 137 3.13 20.52 -7.27
CA ALA A 137 2.52 20.02 -6.04
C ALA A 137 2.92 18.56 -5.74
N TYR A 138 3.13 17.73 -6.76
CA TYR A 138 3.63 16.37 -6.56
C TYR A 138 5.12 16.35 -6.19
N SER A 139 5.96 17.19 -6.80
CA SER A 139 7.37 17.29 -6.41
C SER A 139 7.54 17.81 -4.97
N ASP A 140 6.65 18.69 -4.53
CA ASP A 140 6.68 19.30 -3.20
C ASP A 140 6.14 18.37 -2.08
N LEU A 141 5.65 17.16 -2.42
CA LEU A 141 5.27 16.16 -1.42
C LEU A 141 6.45 15.69 -0.58
N MET A 142 7.66 15.77 -1.12
CA MET A 142 8.89 15.34 -0.45
C MET A 142 9.94 16.44 -0.49
N THR A 143 10.59 16.68 0.65
CA THR A 143 11.75 17.57 0.74
C THR A 143 12.99 16.71 0.85
N VAL A 144 13.90 16.83 -0.12
CA VAL A 144 15.15 16.06 -0.18
C VAL A 144 16.29 16.98 0.23
N GLN A 145 17.09 16.56 1.21
CA GLN A 145 18.25 17.28 1.71
C GLN A 145 19.52 16.60 1.24
N ASN A 146 20.47 17.36 0.72
CA ASN A 146 21.80 16.82 0.44
C ASN A 146 22.52 16.55 1.76
N SER A 147 23.15 15.40 1.89
CA SER A 147 23.92 15.01 3.06
C SER A 147 25.28 14.48 2.67
N ASP A 148 26.15 14.38 3.65
CA ASP A 148 27.51 13.87 3.50
C ASP A 148 27.56 12.44 3.99
N PHE A 149 27.99 11.54 3.11
CA PHE A 149 28.01 10.11 3.38
C PHE A 149 29.00 9.75 4.50
N ASP A 150 30.21 10.27 4.43
CA ASP A 150 31.27 9.95 5.39
C ASP A 150 30.90 10.40 6.81
N ARG A 151 30.17 11.51 6.92
CA ARG A 151 29.70 12.01 8.22
C ARG A 151 28.59 11.14 8.81
N ASP A 152 27.59 10.78 7.98
CA ASP A 152 26.37 10.14 8.48
C ASP A 152 26.55 8.61 8.67
N PHE A 153 27.56 8.01 8.02
CA PHE A 153 27.85 6.58 8.10
C PHE A 153 29.12 6.21 8.86
N SER A 154 29.90 7.19 9.30
CA SER A 154 31.19 6.97 9.99
C SER A 154 31.09 6.12 11.27
N ASP A 155 29.92 6.13 11.92
CA ASP A 155 29.69 5.49 13.20
C ASP A 155 28.99 4.12 13.11
N ILE A 156 28.71 3.61 11.91
CA ILE A 156 28.05 2.31 11.75
C ILE A 156 29.06 1.18 12.00
N SER A 157 28.85 0.48 13.11
CA SER A 157 29.67 -0.70 13.45
C SER A 157 29.28 -1.91 12.60
N TYR A 158 30.26 -2.65 12.10
CA TYR A 158 30.03 -3.93 11.39
C TYR A 158 29.23 -4.95 12.21
N ASP A 159 29.28 -4.87 13.53
CA ASP A 159 28.53 -5.74 14.42
C ASP A 159 27.03 -5.36 14.51
N GLU A 160 26.65 -4.22 13.94
CA GLU A 160 25.27 -3.73 13.88
C GLU A 160 24.67 -3.86 12.49
N VAL A 161 25.45 -4.32 11.52
CA VAL A 161 24.99 -4.44 10.12
C VAL A 161 24.03 -5.62 9.97
N PRO A 162 22.82 -5.39 9.45
CA PRO A 162 21.88 -6.45 9.13
C PRO A 162 22.50 -7.46 8.14
N ARG A 163 22.44 -8.74 8.48
CA ARG A 163 23.02 -9.83 7.63
C ARG A 163 21.99 -10.61 6.87
N ILE A 164 20.71 -10.30 7.06
CA ILE A 164 19.59 -10.97 6.41
C ILE A 164 18.55 -9.97 5.91
N ASP A 165 17.97 -10.27 4.77
CA ASP A 165 16.83 -9.54 4.20
C ASP A 165 15.47 -10.08 4.71
N ALA A 166 14.37 -9.48 4.22
CA ALA A 166 13.01 -9.87 4.62
C ALA A 166 12.69 -11.33 4.26
N SER A 167 13.11 -11.79 3.09
CA SER A 167 12.86 -13.15 2.61
C SER A 167 13.58 -14.19 3.48
N ARG A 168 14.82 -13.89 3.82
CA ARG A 168 15.61 -14.76 4.67
C ARG A 168 15.10 -14.79 6.11
N ALA A 169 14.73 -13.64 6.66
CA ALA A 169 14.11 -13.56 7.98
C ALA A 169 12.83 -14.43 8.05
N LYS A 170 11.97 -14.34 7.04
CA LYS A 170 10.77 -15.19 6.92
C LYS A 170 11.13 -16.67 6.92
N THR A 171 12.13 -17.08 6.13
CA THR A 171 12.59 -18.48 6.08
C THR A 171 13.07 -18.98 7.44
N LEU A 172 13.86 -18.18 8.16
CA LEU A 172 14.34 -18.54 9.49
C LEU A 172 13.19 -18.64 10.50
N ALA A 173 12.23 -17.73 10.41
CA ALA A 173 11.02 -17.76 11.23
C ALA A 173 10.19 -19.04 10.98
N ASP A 174 9.98 -19.42 9.72
CA ASP A 174 9.25 -20.64 9.35
C ASP A 174 9.97 -21.91 9.84
N GLN A 175 11.30 -21.97 9.72
CA GLN A 175 12.12 -23.07 10.24
C GLN A 175 12.00 -23.18 11.76
N GLN A 176 12.09 -22.05 12.48
CA GLN A 176 11.96 -22.03 13.92
C GLN A 176 10.57 -22.45 14.37
N LEU A 177 9.51 -21.91 13.75
CA LEU A 177 8.13 -22.31 14.04
C LEU A 177 7.92 -23.80 13.74
N GLY A 178 8.47 -24.29 12.62
CA GLY A 178 8.41 -25.70 12.24
C GLY A 178 9.07 -26.67 13.21
N SER A 179 10.01 -26.20 14.04
CA SER A 179 10.65 -27.02 15.09
C SER A 179 9.80 -27.15 16.35
N LEU A 180 8.77 -26.29 16.52
CA LEU A 180 7.91 -26.24 17.70
C LEU A 180 6.61 -27.00 17.46
N SER A 181 6.53 -28.24 17.98
CA SER A 181 5.40 -29.15 17.77
C SER A 181 4.05 -28.54 18.18
N GLN A 182 4.02 -27.69 19.20
CA GLN A 182 2.83 -27.03 19.71
C GLN A 182 2.23 -26.00 18.74
N TYR A 183 3.02 -25.45 17.82
CA TYR A 183 2.57 -24.41 16.88
C TYR A 183 2.45 -24.92 15.44
N LYS A 184 3.33 -25.85 15.03
CA LYS A 184 3.53 -26.28 13.64
C LYS A 184 2.26 -26.63 12.86
N SER A 185 1.28 -27.26 13.49
CA SER A 185 0.06 -27.72 12.82
C SER A 185 -1.10 -26.72 12.91
N GLN A 186 -0.97 -25.67 13.70
CA GLN A 186 -2.04 -24.72 13.99
C GLN A 186 -1.78 -23.35 13.36
N TYR A 187 -0.52 -22.94 13.27
CA TYR A 187 -0.11 -21.60 12.88
C TYR A 187 0.98 -21.63 11.82
N VAL A 188 1.06 -20.54 11.07
CA VAL A 188 2.16 -20.22 10.15
C VAL A 188 2.63 -18.79 10.43
N VAL A 189 3.85 -18.47 10.03
CA VAL A 189 4.36 -17.10 10.14
C VAL A 189 3.67 -16.23 9.10
N ALA A 190 3.25 -15.02 9.47
CA ALA A 190 2.71 -14.05 8.52
C ALA A 190 3.73 -13.73 7.41
N ASP A 191 3.24 -13.50 6.18
CA ASP A 191 4.11 -13.24 5.04
C ASP A 191 4.84 -11.89 5.17
N ALA A 192 4.18 -10.90 5.76
CA ALA A 192 4.79 -9.60 6.03
C ALA A 192 5.60 -9.62 7.34
N THR A 193 6.86 -9.23 7.26
CA THR A 193 7.71 -8.98 8.42
C THR A 193 8.05 -7.49 8.46
N THR A 194 7.96 -6.86 9.63
CA THR A 194 8.32 -5.45 9.81
C THR A 194 9.77 -5.34 10.29
N GLN A 195 10.55 -4.47 9.67
CA GLN A 195 11.85 -4.08 10.19
C GLN A 195 11.65 -3.08 11.32
N ILE A 196 12.28 -3.31 12.47
CA ILE A 196 12.21 -2.45 13.65
C ILE A 196 13.60 -2.27 14.26
N ASN A 197 13.76 -1.25 15.07
CA ASN A 197 14.91 -1.09 15.96
C ASN A 197 14.48 -1.41 17.41
N TYR A 198 14.72 -2.62 17.84
CA TYR A 198 14.33 -3.05 19.18
C TYR A 198 15.48 -2.96 20.15
N ARG A 199 15.42 -1.99 21.08
CA ARG A 199 16.47 -1.73 22.08
C ARG A 199 17.85 -1.47 21.47
N GLY A 200 17.88 -0.71 20.38
CA GLY A 200 19.12 -0.40 19.67
C GLY A 200 19.65 -1.55 18.79
N VAL A 201 18.91 -2.64 18.63
CA VAL A 201 19.29 -3.77 17.77
C VAL A 201 18.35 -3.84 16.58
N PRO A 202 18.89 -3.84 15.32
CA PRO A 202 18.07 -4.06 14.16
C PRO A 202 17.43 -5.45 14.17
N CYS A 203 16.10 -5.47 14.21
CA CYS A 203 15.32 -6.69 14.28
C CYS A 203 14.23 -6.73 13.20
N ARG A 204 13.74 -7.93 12.90
CA ARG A 204 12.47 -8.10 12.20
C ARG A 204 11.48 -8.78 13.13
N VAL A 205 10.24 -8.33 13.04
CA VAL A 205 9.15 -8.91 13.81
C VAL A 205 8.04 -9.37 12.88
N ALA A 206 7.45 -10.53 13.21
CA ALA A 206 6.34 -11.10 12.46
C ALA A 206 5.30 -11.68 13.43
N SER A 207 4.03 -11.39 13.18
CA SER A 207 2.94 -12.08 13.85
C SER A 207 2.79 -13.50 13.30
N LEU A 208 2.12 -14.36 14.03
CA LEU A 208 1.59 -15.60 13.51
C LEU A 208 0.26 -15.34 12.79
N GLN A 209 -0.18 -16.32 12.02
CA GLN A 209 -1.54 -16.41 11.48
C GLN A 209 -2.02 -17.86 11.54
N TYR A 210 -3.32 -18.07 11.51
CA TYR A 210 -3.88 -19.42 11.51
C TYR A 210 -3.57 -20.14 10.18
N ALA A 211 -3.20 -21.41 10.25
CA ALA A 211 -2.87 -22.17 9.04
C ALA A 211 -4.07 -22.31 8.09
N ASP A 212 -5.29 -22.37 8.63
CA ASP A 212 -6.54 -22.39 7.88
C ASP A 212 -7.74 -21.92 8.76
N VAL A 213 -8.91 -21.79 8.15
CA VAL A 213 -10.14 -21.36 8.84
C VAL A 213 -10.58 -22.29 9.97
N PHE A 214 -10.32 -23.61 9.86
CA PHE A 214 -10.68 -24.56 10.92
C PHE A 214 -9.77 -24.40 12.13
N LYS A 215 -8.49 -24.07 11.89
CA LYS A 215 -7.55 -23.76 12.96
C LYS A 215 -7.95 -22.46 13.68
N TRP A 216 -8.42 -21.47 12.93
CA TRP A 216 -8.99 -20.27 13.52
C TRP A 216 -10.20 -20.59 14.42
N VAL A 217 -11.20 -21.33 13.93
CA VAL A 217 -12.40 -21.69 14.73
C VAL A 217 -12.03 -22.36 16.06
N ASN A 218 -11.00 -23.23 16.04
CA ASN A 218 -10.57 -23.96 17.23
C ASN A 218 -9.77 -23.12 18.22
N ASN A 219 -9.10 -22.06 17.75
CA ASN A 219 -8.12 -21.31 18.57
C ASN A 219 -8.51 -19.83 18.81
N THR A 220 -9.54 -19.30 18.14
CA THR A 220 -9.89 -17.87 18.18
C THR A 220 -10.10 -17.32 19.59
N LYS A 221 -10.62 -18.12 20.55
CA LYS A 221 -10.83 -17.68 21.92
C LYS A 221 -9.54 -17.28 22.66
N ASN A 222 -8.43 -17.93 22.30
CA ASN A 222 -7.12 -17.68 22.94
C ASN A 222 -6.28 -16.69 22.15
N GLY A 223 -6.70 -16.37 20.91
CA GLY A 223 -5.93 -15.55 19.98
C GLY A 223 -4.67 -16.25 19.46
N LEU A 224 -3.84 -15.51 18.75
CA LEU A 224 -2.54 -16.01 18.28
C LEU A 224 -1.57 -16.05 19.49
N PRO A 225 -0.99 -17.21 19.79
CA PRO A 225 -0.29 -17.40 21.08
C PRO A 225 1.08 -16.70 21.18
N ALA A 226 1.68 -16.36 20.04
CA ALA A 226 3.04 -15.86 20.00
C ALA A 226 3.28 -14.95 18.79
N TYR A 227 4.37 -14.22 18.81
CA TYR A 227 5.00 -13.58 17.66
C TYR A 227 6.46 -14.01 17.54
N ILE A 228 7.09 -13.70 16.42
CA ILE A 228 8.48 -14.06 16.15
C ILE A 228 9.30 -12.78 16.07
N LEU A 229 10.39 -12.74 16.82
CA LEU A 229 11.42 -11.69 16.80
C LEU A 229 12.70 -12.29 16.24
N ILE A 230 13.26 -11.63 15.23
CA ILE A 230 14.44 -12.06 14.49
C ILE A 230 15.49 -10.95 14.60
N ASP A 231 16.56 -11.21 15.31
CA ASP A 231 17.75 -10.36 15.26
C ASP A 231 18.42 -10.54 13.90
N VAL A 232 18.43 -9.47 13.09
CA VAL A 232 18.94 -9.55 11.72
C VAL A 232 20.46 -9.53 11.62
N VAL A 233 21.14 -9.23 12.71
CA VAL A 233 22.60 -9.24 12.82
C VAL A 233 23.10 -10.63 13.24
N SER A 234 22.64 -11.14 14.38
CA SER A 234 23.02 -12.46 14.89
C SER A 234 22.28 -13.62 14.23
N GLN A 235 21.22 -13.35 13.48
CA GLN A 235 20.29 -14.32 12.87
C GLN A 235 19.54 -15.18 13.92
N LYS A 236 19.51 -14.74 15.16
CA LYS A 236 18.80 -15.42 16.24
C LYS A 236 17.30 -15.22 16.10
N VAL A 237 16.56 -16.30 16.09
CA VAL A 237 15.09 -16.28 16.07
C VAL A 237 14.57 -16.60 17.47
N THR A 238 13.71 -15.73 17.97
CA THR A 238 13.04 -15.89 19.27
C THR A 238 11.53 -15.93 19.06
N VAL A 239 10.89 -16.98 19.52
CA VAL A 239 9.43 -17.07 19.59
C VAL A 239 8.98 -16.55 20.95
N VAL A 240 8.28 -15.42 20.95
CA VAL A 240 7.78 -14.78 22.16
C VAL A 240 6.36 -15.23 22.43
N ASN A 241 6.16 -16.00 23.48
CA ASN A 241 4.85 -16.48 23.90
C ASN A 241 4.08 -15.35 24.58
N CYS A 242 3.05 -14.82 23.90
CA CYS A 242 2.23 -13.71 24.40
C CYS A 242 1.38 -14.13 25.61
N VAL A 243 0.85 -15.35 25.59
CA VAL A 243 0.01 -15.87 26.67
C VAL A 243 0.81 -15.98 27.98
N GLU A 244 2.04 -16.48 27.90
CA GLU A 244 2.92 -16.63 29.06
C GLU A 244 3.41 -15.25 29.56
N LYS A 245 3.78 -14.37 28.65
CA LYS A 245 4.40 -13.09 29.00
C LYS A 245 3.39 -12.01 29.42
N PHE A 246 2.22 -11.99 28.77
CA PHE A 246 1.23 -10.91 28.92
C PHE A 246 -0.15 -11.41 29.40
N GLY A 247 -0.34 -12.73 29.56
CA GLY A 247 -1.59 -13.33 30.02
C GLY A 247 -2.66 -13.52 28.94
N SER A 248 -2.41 -13.08 27.71
CA SER A 248 -3.33 -13.22 26.58
C SER A 248 -2.58 -13.41 25.28
N GLY A 249 -3.17 -14.10 24.32
CA GLY A 249 -2.70 -14.11 22.91
C GLY A 249 -3.14 -12.85 22.17
N ILE A 250 -2.64 -12.69 20.94
CA ILE A 250 -3.00 -11.60 20.03
C ILE A 250 -4.44 -11.85 19.54
N GLN A 251 -5.36 -10.99 19.96
CA GLN A 251 -6.79 -11.10 19.63
C GLN A 251 -7.15 -10.35 18.36
N TYR A 252 -6.43 -9.28 18.03
CA TYR A 252 -6.68 -8.44 16.85
C TYR A 252 -5.52 -8.54 15.89
N SER A 253 -5.80 -9.05 14.68
CA SER A 253 -4.79 -9.15 13.63
C SER A 253 -5.42 -9.13 12.23
N PRO A 254 -4.64 -8.91 11.16
CA PRO A 254 -5.13 -9.09 9.79
C PRO A 254 -5.61 -10.52 9.51
N ALA A 255 -5.09 -11.52 10.24
CA ALA A 255 -5.42 -12.93 10.09
C ALA A 255 -6.71 -13.35 10.81
N GLU A 256 -7.27 -12.49 11.64
CA GLU A 256 -8.53 -12.73 12.32
C GLU A 256 -9.73 -12.55 11.39
N TYR A 257 -10.88 -13.07 11.84
CA TYR A 257 -12.14 -12.98 11.12
C TYR A 257 -13.13 -12.10 11.91
N PHE A 258 -14.27 -11.81 11.31
CA PHE A 258 -15.35 -11.00 11.86
C PHE A 258 -14.84 -9.70 12.51
N ASN A 259 -15.16 -9.44 13.76
CA ASN A 259 -14.89 -8.17 14.43
C ASN A 259 -13.44 -8.04 14.93
N GLU A 260 -12.75 -9.15 15.14
CA GLU A 260 -11.35 -9.23 15.52
C GLU A 260 -10.42 -9.00 14.31
N LYS A 261 -10.94 -9.05 13.08
CA LYS A 261 -10.17 -8.66 11.89
C LYS A 261 -9.77 -7.19 12.01
N LEU A 262 -8.49 -6.94 12.18
CA LEU A 262 -7.92 -5.64 12.52
C LEU A 262 -8.44 -4.49 11.64
N ILE A 263 -8.40 -4.64 10.32
CA ILE A 263 -8.84 -3.55 9.42
C ILE A 263 -10.33 -3.24 9.57
N ARG A 264 -11.15 -4.22 9.92
CA ARG A 264 -12.58 -4.03 10.20
C ARG A 264 -12.78 -3.33 11.54
N HIS A 265 -12.08 -3.78 12.57
CA HIS A 265 -12.08 -3.15 13.89
C HIS A 265 -11.72 -1.66 13.78
N LEU A 266 -10.63 -1.33 13.08
CA LEU A 266 -10.21 0.04 12.82
C LEU A 266 -11.22 0.84 11.98
N ARG A 267 -11.83 0.22 10.96
CA ARG A 267 -12.84 0.89 10.13
C ARG A 267 -14.07 1.32 10.92
N PHE A 268 -14.51 0.51 11.88
CA PHE A 268 -15.66 0.88 12.72
C PHE A 268 -15.33 1.92 13.78
N GLN A 269 -14.09 1.98 14.26
CA GLN A 269 -13.63 3.03 15.19
C GLN A 269 -13.28 4.34 14.46
N TYR A 270 -12.71 4.25 13.26
CA TYR A 270 -12.22 5.38 12.46
C TYR A 270 -12.84 5.38 11.05
N PRO A 271 -14.18 5.56 10.93
CA PRO A 271 -14.88 5.34 9.67
C PRO A 271 -14.47 6.30 8.55
N THR A 272 -13.91 7.46 8.88
CA THR A 272 -13.51 8.49 7.91
C THR A 272 -12.02 8.49 7.56
N LYS A 273 -11.19 7.73 8.28
CA LYS A 273 -9.75 7.70 8.03
C LYS A 273 -9.40 6.82 6.82
N LEU A 274 -8.51 7.29 5.97
CA LEU A 274 -7.87 6.44 4.95
C LEU A 274 -6.77 5.63 5.66
N LEU A 275 -6.88 4.32 5.64
CA LEU A 275 -5.96 3.43 6.36
C LEU A 275 -4.99 2.80 5.36
N ASP A 276 -3.71 2.78 5.70
CA ASP A 276 -2.69 1.97 5.03
C ASP A 276 -2.66 0.55 5.60
N THR A 277 -1.80 -0.29 5.06
CA THR A 277 -1.54 -1.63 5.57
C THR A 277 -0.97 -1.56 6.99
N PRO A 278 -1.53 -2.29 7.97
CA PRO A 278 -0.98 -2.33 9.32
C PRO A 278 0.40 -2.98 9.38
N ASN A 279 1.33 -2.37 10.09
CA ASN A 279 2.62 -2.93 10.44
C ASN A 279 2.57 -3.55 11.83
N PHE A 280 3.16 -4.73 12.00
CA PHE A 280 3.28 -5.37 13.29
C PHE A 280 4.57 -4.88 13.95
N GLU A 281 4.48 -4.29 15.13
CA GLU A 281 5.61 -3.74 15.87
C GLU A 281 5.51 -4.11 17.36
N ILE A 282 6.58 -3.91 18.09
CA ILE A 282 6.63 -4.13 19.54
C ILE A 282 7.27 -2.93 20.23
N ASP A 283 6.78 -2.58 21.40
CA ASP A 283 7.41 -1.56 22.23
C ASP A 283 8.67 -2.08 22.93
N GLU A 284 9.37 -1.23 23.68
CA GLU A 284 10.58 -1.57 24.42
C GLU A 284 10.40 -2.69 25.48
N SER A 285 9.17 -2.96 25.91
CA SER A 285 8.85 -4.09 26.79
C SER A 285 8.65 -5.39 26.01
N GLY A 286 8.54 -5.30 24.69
CA GLY A 286 8.16 -6.37 23.77
C GLY A 286 6.65 -6.60 23.72
N HIS A 287 5.82 -5.62 24.14
CA HIS A 287 4.37 -5.70 24.00
C HIS A 287 3.98 -5.47 22.55
N PRO A 288 3.10 -6.33 21.96
CA PRO A 288 2.79 -6.28 20.53
C PRO A 288 1.72 -5.23 20.20
N TYR A 289 1.96 -4.49 19.15
CA TYR A 289 1.06 -3.49 18.57
C TYR A 289 0.92 -3.63 17.05
N TRP A 290 -0.16 -3.08 16.55
CA TRP A 290 -0.33 -2.80 15.14
C TRP A 290 -0.27 -1.29 14.92
N VAL A 291 0.68 -0.84 14.13
CA VAL A 291 0.82 0.54 13.70
C VAL A 291 0.21 0.68 12.30
N THR A 292 -0.85 1.47 12.20
CA THR A 292 -1.57 1.67 10.93
C THR A 292 -1.51 3.15 10.56
N ALA A 293 -0.86 3.46 9.44
CA ALA A 293 -0.83 4.83 8.97
C ALA A 293 -2.23 5.32 8.55
N SER A 294 -2.55 6.53 8.97
CA SER A 294 -3.73 7.26 8.51
C SER A 294 -3.30 8.19 7.38
N LEU A 295 -3.78 7.91 6.18
CA LEU A 295 -3.40 8.62 4.97
C LEU A 295 -4.30 9.84 4.72
N THR A 296 -3.81 10.75 3.90
CA THR A 296 -4.54 11.88 3.34
C THR A 296 -4.21 12.08 1.87
N LYS A 297 -5.04 12.82 1.14
CA LYS A 297 -4.79 13.23 -0.25
C LYS A 297 -4.57 14.75 -0.27
N LYS A 298 -3.39 15.18 -0.70
CA LYS A 298 -3.01 16.61 -0.70
C LYS A 298 -3.24 17.29 -2.05
N ILE A 299 -3.47 16.53 -3.12
CA ILE A 299 -3.54 17.05 -4.49
C ILE A 299 -4.86 16.63 -5.13
N GLY A 300 -5.77 17.60 -5.32
CA GLY A 300 -7.10 17.33 -5.85
C GLY A 300 -7.90 16.36 -4.99
N LEU A 301 -8.73 15.54 -5.61
CA LEU A 301 -9.60 14.62 -4.88
C LEU A 301 -8.91 13.30 -4.50
N PHE A 302 -8.05 12.77 -5.39
CA PHE A 302 -7.48 11.44 -5.24
C PHE A 302 -5.94 11.38 -5.27
N GLY A 303 -5.26 12.48 -5.58
CA GLY A 303 -3.81 12.53 -5.76
C GLY A 303 -3.03 12.96 -4.53
N GLY A 304 -1.70 12.81 -4.59
CA GLY A 304 -0.78 13.30 -3.57
C GLY A 304 -0.98 12.61 -2.22
N THR A 305 -0.89 11.28 -2.19
CA THR A 305 -0.99 10.52 -0.94
C THR A 305 0.13 10.93 0.02
N ASP A 306 -0.24 11.21 1.27
CA ASP A 306 0.69 11.48 2.36
C ASP A 306 0.13 10.97 3.68
N VAL A 307 0.94 10.91 4.73
CA VAL A 307 0.52 10.49 6.07
C VAL A 307 0.09 11.69 6.90
N GLN A 308 -1.05 11.58 7.58
CA GLN A 308 -1.53 12.59 8.53
C GLN A 308 -1.38 12.16 10.00
N GLY A 309 -1.09 10.89 10.26
CA GLY A 309 -0.90 10.34 11.60
C GLY A 309 -0.86 8.83 11.59
N ALA A 310 -0.74 8.24 12.76
CA ALA A 310 -0.74 6.80 12.97
C ALA A 310 -1.84 6.40 13.95
N ILE A 311 -2.45 5.24 13.74
CA ILE A 311 -3.31 4.57 14.70
C ILE A 311 -2.51 3.42 15.28
N VAL A 312 -2.25 3.48 16.59
CA VAL A 312 -1.57 2.43 17.34
C VAL A 312 -2.63 1.60 18.03
N THR A 313 -2.66 0.31 17.72
CA THR A 313 -3.62 -0.64 18.26
C THR A 313 -2.89 -1.70 19.06
N ASP A 314 -3.22 -1.83 20.31
CA ASP A 314 -2.77 -2.95 21.16
C ASP A 314 -3.29 -4.27 20.55
N ALA A 315 -2.37 -5.14 20.18
CA ALA A 315 -2.73 -6.38 19.48
C ALA A 315 -3.46 -7.39 20.38
N LEU A 316 -3.34 -7.28 21.70
CA LEU A 316 -3.98 -8.16 22.66
C LEU A 316 -5.41 -7.68 22.98
N SER A 317 -5.59 -6.39 23.29
CA SER A 317 -6.86 -5.83 23.76
C SER A 317 -7.72 -5.21 22.65
N GLY A 318 -7.11 -4.79 21.54
CA GLY A 318 -7.76 -4.02 20.48
C GLY A 318 -7.93 -2.54 20.82
N GLU A 319 -7.46 -2.06 21.97
CA GLU A 319 -7.48 -0.64 22.27
C GLU A 319 -6.67 0.12 21.23
N SER A 320 -7.30 1.13 20.60
CA SER A 320 -6.71 1.84 19.48
C SER A 320 -6.69 3.34 19.75
N LYS A 321 -5.55 3.98 19.48
CA LYS A 321 -5.37 5.42 19.67
C LYS A 321 -4.76 6.06 18.44
N TYR A 322 -5.37 7.15 17.99
CA TYR A 322 -4.85 7.95 16.89
C TYR A 322 -3.88 9.02 17.40
N TYR A 323 -2.72 9.09 16.77
CA TYR A 323 -1.71 10.11 16.99
C TYR A 323 -1.49 10.92 15.71
N PRO A 324 -1.65 12.26 15.74
CA PRO A 324 -1.26 13.13 14.62
C PRO A 324 0.23 12.94 14.29
N ILE A 325 0.60 13.10 13.03
CA ILE A 325 1.99 12.86 12.59
C ILE A 325 3.01 13.73 13.32
N ASP A 326 2.65 14.97 13.65
CA ASP A 326 3.54 15.84 14.42
C ASP A 326 3.77 15.36 15.85
N THR A 327 2.79 14.66 16.43
CA THR A 327 2.95 13.99 17.74
C THR A 327 3.89 12.80 17.61
N VAL A 328 3.71 11.96 16.59
CA VAL A 328 4.59 10.79 16.36
C VAL A 328 6.05 11.22 16.18
N ARG A 329 6.29 12.36 15.52
CA ARG A 329 7.63 12.89 15.28
C ARG A 329 8.30 13.49 16.52
N LYS A 330 7.52 14.01 17.48
CA LYS A 330 8.04 14.86 18.59
C LYS A 330 7.96 14.18 19.95
N ASP A 331 7.04 13.25 20.13
CA ASP A 331 6.80 12.59 21.40
C ASP A 331 7.77 11.41 21.58
N LYS A 332 8.73 11.57 22.47
CA LYS A 332 9.73 10.54 22.76
C LYS A 332 9.14 9.22 23.26
N SER A 333 7.95 9.24 23.84
CA SER A 333 7.27 8.01 24.26
C SER A 333 6.82 7.13 23.09
N LEU A 334 6.84 7.67 21.88
CA LEU A 334 6.49 6.99 20.64
C LEU A 334 7.71 6.65 19.76
N ASN A 335 8.94 6.81 20.27
CA ASN A 335 10.15 6.50 19.52
C ASN A 335 10.27 5.01 19.13
N TRP A 336 9.59 4.13 19.85
CA TRP A 336 9.54 2.70 19.53
C TRP A 336 8.74 2.39 18.25
N ILE A 337 8.00 3.37 17.71
CA ILE A 337 7.31 3.24 16.43
C ILE A 337 8.32 3.49 15.31
N ASP A 338 8.57 2.47 14.53
CA ASP A 338 9.55 2.52 13.44
C ASP A 338 8.92 2.84 12.09
N VAL A 339 7.72 2.28 11.80
CA VAL A 339 7.14 2.33 10.46
C VAL A 339 5.78 3.03 10.45
N VAL A 340 5.78 4.29 10.06
CA VAL A 340 4.56 5.08 9.79
C VAL A 340 4.43 5.40 8.31
N TYR A 341 5.54 5.66 7.64
CA TYR A 341 5.61 5.81 6.19
C TYR A 341 6.08 4.50 5.57
N SER A 342 5.23 3.87 4.76
CA SER A 342 5.65 2.68 4.02
C SER A 342 6.77 3.03 3.03
N ASP A 343 7.69 2.10 2.80
CA ASP A 343 8.76 2.22 1.80
C ASP A 343 8.20 2.54 0.42
N GLN A 344 7.11 1.88 0.04
CA GLN A 344 6.43 2.13 -1.22
C GLN A 344 5.97 3.59 -1.35
N LEU A 345 5.39 4.18 -0.30
CA LEU A 345 4.95 5.58 -0.30
C LEU A 345 6.13 6.54 -0.41
N LEU A 346 7.22 6.28 0.34
CA LEU A 346 8.42 7.12 0.31
C LEU A 346 9.08 7.09 -1.08
N ILE A 347 9.23 5.90 -1.67
CA ILE A 347 9.78 5.72 -3.01
C ILE A 347 8.88 6.36 -4.08
N GLU A 348 7.57 6.22 -3.96
CA GLU A 348 6.63 6.88 -4.88
C GLU A 348 6.76 8.41 -4.83
N GLN A 349 6.82 8.98 -3.63
CA GLN A 349 6.97 10.42 -3.45
C GLN A 349 8.34 10.92 -3.94
N TYR A 350 9.41 10.14 -3.72
CA TYR A 350 10.71 10.46 -4.32
C TYR A 350 10.66 10.44 -5.85
N ASN A 351 10.00 9.45 -6.43
CA ASN A 351 9.83 9.39 -7.88
C ASN A 351 9.03 10.58 -8.45
N TYR A 352 8.06 11.11 -7.69
CA TYR A 352 7.42 12.37 -8.05
C TYR A 352 8.40 13.54 -7.97
N TYR A 353 9.14 13.67 -6.89
CA TYR A 353 10.19 14.68 -6.75
C TYR A 353 11.20 14.61 -7.89
N GLY A 354 11.82 13.46 -8.10
CA GLY A 354 12.89 13.28 -9.09
C GLY A 354 12.44 13.50 -10.54
N LYS A 355 11.19 13.12 -10.88
CA LYS A 355 10.66 13.31 -12.23
C LYS A 355 10.11 14.72 -12.46
N LEU A 356 9.45 15.31 -11.47
CA LEU A 356 8.57 16.47 -11.68
C LEU A 356 9.16 17.79 -11.18
N LYS A 357 10.33 17.78 -10.50
CA LYS A 357 10.98 19.00 -9.96
C LYS A 357 11.24 20.09 -11.01
N LYS A 358 11.38 19.74 -12.29
CA LYS A 358 11.49 20.67 -13.43
C LYS A 358 10.24 20.70 -14.31
N GLY A 359 9.10 20.23 -13.79
CA GLY A 359 7.81 20.26 -14.45
C GLY A 359 7.50 19.02 -15.30
N PHE A 360 6.21 18.86 -15.62
CA PHE A 360 5.67 17.70 -16.33
C PHE A 360 6.31 17.49 -17.71
N TRP A 361 6.40 18.55 -18.52
CA TRP A 361 6.94 18.43 -19.89
C TRP A 361 8.42 18.08 -19.90
N ASN A 362 9.18 18.56 -18.89
CA ASN A 362 10.55 18.15 -18.73
C ASN A 362 10.67 16.64 -18.46
N SER A 363 9.77 16.08 -17.65
CA SER A 363 9.82 14.64 -17.31
C SER A 363 9.58 13.71 -18.51
N ILE A 364 8.95 14.21 -19.57
CA ILE A 364 8.60 13.40 -20.75
C ILE A 364 9.49 13.71 -21.95
N ILE A 365 9.71 15.00 -22.25
CA ILE A 365 10.34 15.43 -23.51
C ILE A 365 11.81 15.74 -23.32
N PHE A 366 12.15 16.65 -22.40
CA PHE A 366 13.51 17.16 -22.28
C PHE A 366 14.39 16.29 -21.37
N GLN A 367 13.81 15.64 -20.39
CA GLN A 367 14.42 14.72 -19.42
C GLN A 367 15.69 15.28 -18.73
N ASN A 368 15.79 16.59 -18.61
CA ASN A 368 16.93 17.24 -17.96
C ASN A 368 16.85 17.03 -16.44
N ASP A 369 17.85 16.36 -15.85
CA ASP A 369 17.94 16.09 -14.42
C ASP A 369 16.73 15.31 -13.88
N VAL A 370 16.14 14.45 -14.73
CA VAL A 370 15.13 13.49 -14.32
C VAL A 370 15.80 12.29 -13.68
N ASN A 371 15.33 11.94 -12.49
CA ASN A 371 15.84 10.79 -11.76
C ASN A 371 14.70 10.01 -11.08
N VAL A 372 14.99 8.75 -10.79
CA VAL A 372 14.07 7.82 -10.16
C VAL A 372 14.83 6.91 -9.20
N ALA A 373 14.12 6.34 -8.25
CA ALA A 373 14.66 5.27 -7.44
C ALA A 373 14.94 4.03 -8.31
N SER A 374 16.01 3.31 -8.00
CA SER A 374 16.36 2.02 -8.60
C SER A 374 15.29 0.95 -8.30
N SER A 375 15.47 -0.23 -8.86
CA SER A 375 14.57 -1.37 -8.58
C SER A 375 15.02 -2.08 -7.30
N GLY A 376 14.32 -1.84 -6.20
CA GLY A 376 14.59 -2.46 -4.92
C GLY A 376 14.96 -1.44 -3.85
N ASN A 377 14.90 -1.90 -2.61
CA ASN A 377 15.22 -1.11 -1.44
C ASN A 377 15.71 -2.01 -0.30
N GLY A 378 16.52 -1.44 0.56
CA GLY A 378 16.97 -2.05 1.80
C GLY A 378 16.65 -1.20 3.01
N TYR A 379 17.01 -1.68 4.19
CA TYR A 379 16.74 -1.00 5.45
C TYR A 379 18.02 -0.89 6.27
N ILE A 380 18.19 0.25 6.92
CA ILE A 380 19.29 0.52 7.85
C ILE A 380 18.67 1.07 9.13
N ALA A 381 19.15 0.60 10.28
CA ALA A 381 18.83 1.23 11.56
C ALA A 381 19.88 2.33 11.81
N MET A 382 19.43 3.54 12.05
CA MET A 382 20.28 4.69 12.31
C MET A 382 19.52 5.69 13.20
N ASP A 383 20.20 6.26 14.20
CA ASP A 383 19.59 7.24 15.11
C ASP A 383 18.32 6.74 15.82
N ASP A 384 18.28 5.46 16.21
CA ASP A 384 17.14 4.79 16.83
C ASP A 384 15.88 4.68 15.96
N ASP A 385 16.02 4.89 14.64
CA ASP A 385 14.95 4.81 13.65
C ASP A 385 15.29 3.82 12.53
N VAL A 386 14.27 3.35 11.83
CA VAL A 386 14.42 2.56 10.60
C VAL A 386 14.39 3.48 9.38
N TRP A 387 15.43 3.38 8.58
CA TRP A 387 15.57 4.10 7.33
C TRP A 387 15.51 3.14 6.14
N VAL A 388 14.69 3.47 5.15
CA VAL A 388 14.74 2.79 3.86
C VAL A 388 15.75 3.49 2.96
N TYR A 389 16.58 2.71 2.28
CA TYR A 389 17.51 3.24 1.28
C TYR A 389 17.25 2.62 -0.10
N THR A 390 17.55 3.38 -1.13
CA THR A 390 17.52 2.93 -2.53
C THR A 390 18.45 3.78 -3.38
N GLY A 391 19.06 3.18 -4.39
CA GLY A 391 19.88 3.88 -5.37
C GLY A 391 19.04 4.81 -6.25
N ILE A 392 19.69 5.81 -6.82
CA ILE A 392 19.05 6.80 -7.69
C ILE A 392 19.70 6.73 -9.08
N THR A 393 18.86 6.53 -10.08
CA THR A 393 19.27 6.35 -11.49
C THR A 393 18.49 7.31 -12.39
N SER A 394 18.98 7.51 -13.62
CA SER A 394 18.28 8.30 -14.63
C SER A 394 17.07 7.55 -15.22
N SER A 395 17.14 6.22 -15.26
CA SER A 395 16.13 5.31 -15.78
C SER A 395 16.09 4.02 -14.98
N LYS A 396 14.92 3.38 -14.92
CA LYS A 396 14.77 2.07 -14.25
C LYS A 396 15.56 0.93 -14.92
N THR A 397 16.06 1.15 -16.13
CA THR A 397 16.85 0.16 -16.89
C THR A 397 18.35 0.41 -16.81
N ASP A 398 18.79 1.47 -16.14
CA ASP A 398 20.21 1.75 -15.95
C ASP A 398 20.85 0.71 -15.01
N THR A 399 22.08 0.37 -15.28
CA THR A 399 22.91 -0.52 -14.45
C THR A 399 23.80 0.25 -13.47
N SER A 400 23.76 1.58 -13.52
CA SER A 400 24.50 2.48 -12.64
C SER A 400 23.59 3.50 -11.99
N ASN A 401 23.91 3.89 -10.77
CA ASN A 401 23.32 5.01 -10.08
C ASN A 401 24.29 6.18 -10.00
N PHE A 402 23.79 7.38 -9.73
CA PHE A 402 24.59 8.57 -9.46
C PHE A 402 24.44 9.09 -8.03
N GLY A 403 23.75 8.34 -7.20
CA GLY A 403 23.55 8.58 -5.79
C GLY A 403 22.58 7.60 -5.19
N PHE A 404 22.28 7.80 -3.94
CA PHE A 404 21.23 7.07 -3.21
C PHE A 404 20.52 7.97 -2.22
N ILE A 405 19.39 7.55 -1.74
CA ILE A 405 18.63 8.23 -0.69
C ILE A 405 18.43 7.33 0.52
N LEU A 406 18.37 7.97 1.67
CA LEU A 406 17.83 7.42 2.91
C LEU A 406 16.55 8.15 3.26
N CYS A 407 15.50 7.40 3.57
CA CYS A 407 14.23 7.95 4.01
C CYS A 407 13.86 7.36 5.37
N ASN A 408 13.72 8.19 6.38
CA ASN A 408 13.26 7.80 7.71
C ASN A 408 11.76 7.43 7.67
N GLN A 409 11.42 6.20 8.07
CA GLN A 409 10.06 5.69 7.99
C GLN A 409 9.12 6.25 9.08
N ARG A 410 9.63 6.81 10.16
CA ARG A 410 8.83 7.46 11.20
C ARG A 410 8.63 8.95 10.94
N THR A 411 9.71 9.67 10.56
CA THR A 411 9.69 11.14 10.47
C THR A 411 9.49 11.68 9.07
N LYS A 412 9.76 10.87 8.03
CA LYS A 412 9.82 11.29 6.61
C LYS A 412 11.01 12.22 6.31
N GLU A 413 12.05 12.22 7.11
CA GLU A 413 13.31 12.86 6.76
C GLU A 413 13.92 12.13 5.55
N VAL A 414 14.43 12.90 4.58
CA VAL A 414 15.03 12.33 3.37
C VAL A 414 16.39 12.95 3.14
N ARG A 415 17.43 12.13 3.13
CA ARG A 415 18.81 12.49 2.86
C ARG A 415 19.24 11.94 1.50
N TYR A 416 19.81 12.78 0.66
CA TYR A 416 20.38 12.38 -0.63
C TYR A 416 21.91 12.46 -0.55
N TYR A 417 22.56 11.41 -1.02
CA TYR A 417 24.00 11.27 -1.07
C TYR A 417 24.45 11.15 -2.52
N GLN A 418 25.32 12.05 -2.94
CA GLN A 418 25.83 12.12 -4.31
C GLN A 418 27.03 11.18 -4.49
N ASN A 419 26.78 9.88 -4.45
CA ASN A 419 27.79 8.86 -4.66
C ASN A 419 27.36 7.94 -5.80
N GLY A 420 27.99 8.10 -6.97
CA GLY A 420 27.71 7.26 -8.14
C GLY A 420 28.32 5.87 -7.99
N GLY A 421 27.71 4.88 -8.64
CA GLY A 421 28.21 3.51 -8.62
C GLY A 421 27.32 2.54 -9.39
N ALA A 422 27.49 1.25 -9.17
CA ALA A 422 26.60 0.22 -9.66
C ALA A 422 25.25 0.28 -8.90
N ILE A 423 24.15 -0.06 -9.55
CA ILE A 423 22.89 -0.28 -8.84
C ILE A 423 22.95 -1.59 -8.03
N GLU A 424 22.08 -1.72 -7.07
CA GLU A 424 22.04 -2.84 -6.13
C GLU A 424 21.92 -4.19 -6.84
N THR A 425 21.07 -4.28 -7.87
CA THR A 425 20.90 -5.52 -8.66
C THR A 425 22.15 -5.91 -9.40
N SER A 426 22.91 -4.94 -9.97
CA SER A 426 24.18 -5.22 -10.64
C SER A 426 25.26 -5.68 -9.66
N ALA A 427 25.26 -5.15 -8.44
CA ALA A 427 26.15 -5.62 -7.38
C ALA A 427 25.81 -7.06 -6.96
N MET A 428 24.53 -7.40 -6.84
CA MET A 428 24.06 -8.76 -6.54
C MET A 428 24.46 -9.73 -7.65
N GLU A 429 24.24 -9.39 -8.91
CA GLU A 429 24.63 -10.21 -10.06
C GLU A 429 26.14 -10.45 -10.07
N SER A 430 26.95 -9.40 -9.86
CA SER A 430 28.41 -9.52 -9.79
C SER A 430 28.87 -10.42 -8.65
N ALA A 431 28.22 -10.33 -7.48
CA ALA A 431 28.55 -11.18 -6.34
C ALA A 431 28.16 -12.65 -6.61
N GLN A 432 27.05 -12.90 -7.28
CA GLN A 432 26.60 -14.25 -7.67
C GLN A 432 27.49 -14.85 -8.76
N ASP A 433 27.89 -14.06 -9.74
CA ASP A 433 28.81 -14.50 -10.81
C ASP A 433 30.19 -14.87 -10.27
N ALA A 434 30.69 -14.16 -9.27
CA ALA A 434 31.96 -14.50 -8.61
C ALA A 434 31.93 -15.88 -7.92
N VAL A 435 30.75 -16.37 -7.55
CA VAL A 435 30.56 -17.65 -6.86
C VAL A 435 29.65 -18.61 -7.66
N GLN A 436 29.50 -18.42 -8.97
CA GLN A 436 28.59 -19.19 -9.83
C GLN A 436 28.78 -20.71 -9.74
N ASN A 437 30.01 -21.16 -9.50
CA ASN A 437 30.34 -22.59 -9.37
C ASN A 437 29.66 -23.24 -8.14
N PHE A 438 29.22 -22.44 -7.18
CA PHE A 438 28.57 -22.90 -5.96
C PHE A 438 27.05 -22.71 -5.98
N GLY A 439 26.48 -21.99 -6.96
CA GLY A 439 25.06 -21.72 -7.08
C GLY A 439 24.52 -20.86 -5.93
N TYR A 440 25.32 -20.00 -5.34
CA TYR A 440 24.88 -19.17 -4.22
C TYR A 440 24.04 -17.97 -4.71
N ALA A 441 23.02 -17.61 -3.93
CA ALA A 441 22.20 -16.40 -4.12
C ALA A 441 22.65 -15.28 -3.17
N ALA A 442 22.76 -14.05 -3.68
CA ALA A 442 23.06 -12.88 -2.88
C ALA A 442 21.76 -12.29 -2.29
N THR A 443 21.84 -11.80 -1.04
CA THR A 443 20.77 -10.93 -0.48
C THR A 443 20.79 -9.57 -1.15
N PHE A 444 19.69 -8.80 -0.99
CA PHE A 444 19.73 -7.37 -1.32
C PHE A 444 20.88 -6.72 -0.54
N PRO A 445 21.73 -5.91 -1.20
CA PRO A 445 22.93 -5.37 -0.59
C PRO A 445 22.59 -4.31 0.47
N ILE A 446 23.42 -4.22 1.48
CA ILE A 446 23.39 -3.16 2.47
C ILE A 446 24.52 -2.20 2.16
N LEU A 447 24.21 -0.90 2.11
CA LEU A 447 25.19 0.12 1.88
C LEU A 447 25.92 0.45 3.19
N LEU A 448 27.23 0.39 3.16
CA LEU A 448 28.12 0.67 4.28
C LEU A 448 29.21 1.66 3.86
N ASP A 449 29.72 2.39 4.82
CA ASP A 449 30.99 3.09 4.65
C ASP A 449 32.15 2.15 5.02
N ILE A 450 33.05 1.94 4.06
CA ILE A 450 34.30 1.19 4.28
C ILE A 450 35.46 2.11 3.90
N GLU A 451 36.14 2.63 4.91
CA GLU A 451 37.29 3.54 4.73
C GLU A 451 36.96 4.78 3.86
N GLY A 452 35.80 5.40 4.07
CA GLY A 452 35.31 6.55 3.31
C GLY A 452 34.76 6.20 1.93
N GLN A 453 34.51 4.91 1.65
CA GLN A 453 33.97 4.46 0.37
C GLN A 453 32.64 3.74 0.53
N PRO A 454 31.57 4.21 -0.13
CA PRO A 454 30.29 3.50 -0.17
C PRO A 454 30.49 2.10 -0.76
N SER A 455 30.17 1.10 0.00
CA SER A 455 30.38 -0.30 -0.34
C SER A 455 29.13 -1.12 -0.06
N TYR A 456 28.79 -2.02 -0.95
CA TYR A 456 27.69 -2.95 -0.80
C TYR A 456 28.14 -4.21 -0.07
N PHE A 457 27.52 -4.49 1.07
CA PHE A 457 27.68 -5.74 1.81
C PHE A 457 26.51 -6.68 1.49
N MET A 458 26.77 -7.92 1.16
CA MET A 458 25.77 -8.94 0.82
C MET A 458 26.12 -10.24 1.51
N SER A 459 25.10 -10.95 1.98
CA SER A 459 25.24 -12.35 2.40
C SER A 459 24.97 -13.27 1.23
N LEU A 460 25.76 -14.33 1.10
CA LEU A 460 25.63 -15.35 0.07
C LEU A 460 25.05 -16.63 0.67
N TYR A 461 23.97 -17.13 0.10
CA TYR A 461 23.22 -18.29 0.56
C TYR A 461 23.29 -19.45 -0.42
N GLY A 462 23.47 -20.66 0.09
CA GLY A 462 23.32 -21.89 -0.68
C GLY A 462 21.89 -22.44 -0.62
N ASP A 463 21.64 -23.54 -1.31
CA ASP A 463 20.31 -24.22 -1.43
C ASP A 463 19.66 -24.56 -0.08
N SER A 464 20.46 -24.82 0.95
CA SER A 464 19.97 -25.07 2.32
C SER A 464 19.54 -23.80 3.08
N ASN A 465 19.47 -22.66 2.40
CA ASN A 465 19.20 -21.37 3.01
C ASN A 465 20.14 -21.00 4.19
N THR A 466 21.35 -21.52 4.21
CA THR A 466 22.39 -21.15 5.18
C THR A 466 23.36 -20.15 4.55
N VAL A 467 23.83 -19.18 5.33
CA VAL A 467 24.90 -18.28 4.90
C VAL A 467 26.14 -19.10 4.62
N LYS A 468 26.70 -18.97 3.43
CA LYS A 468 27.93 -19.65 2.98
C LYS A 468 29.11 -18.70 2.90
N GLY A 469 28.85 -17.40 2.80
CA GLY A 469 29.87 -16.38 2.72
C GLY A 469 29.26 -14.99 2.66
N TYR A 470 30.12 -14.02 2.53
CA TYR A 470 29.76 -12.63 2.36
C TYR A 470 30.45 -12.07 1.13
N ALA A 471 29.82 -11.14 0.45
CA ALA A 471 30.42 -10.39 -0.65
C ALA A 471 30.45 -8.91 -0.28
N LEU A 472 31.55 -8.26 -0.65
CA LEU A 472 31.72 -6.83 -0.60
C LEU A 472 31.93 -6.34 -2.02
N ALA A 473 31.13 -5.37 -2.47
CA ALA A 473 31.29 -4.71 -3.75
C ALA A 473 31.43 -3.21 -3.50
N VAL A 474 32.59 -2.64 -3.82
CA VAL A 474 32.77 -1.19 -3.77
C VAL A 474 31.89 -0.59 -4.86
N SER A 475 31.06 0.39 -4.50
CA SER A 475 30.07 0.97 -5.45
C SER A 475 30.74 1.61 -6.68
N TYR A 476 32.01 2.00 -6.59
CA TYR A 476 32.79 2.63 -7.65
C TYR A 476 33.55 1.67 -8.60
N THR A 477 33.35 0.38 -8.52
CA THR A 477 34.00 -0.51 -9.47
C THR A 477 33.51 -0.22 -10.88
N HIS A 478 34.23 0.65 -11.60
CA HIS A 478 34.32 0.54 -13.03
C HIS A 478 34.74 -0.89 -13.33
N LEU A 479 33.84 -1.67 -13.88
CA LEU A 479 34.19 -2.94 -14.52
C LEU A 479 35.24 -2.63 -15.59
N ARG A 480 36.52 -2.65 -15.22
CA ARG A 480 37.58 -2.88 -16.18
C ARG A 480 37.49 -4.36 -16.53
N ALA A 481 36.77 -4.64 -17.62
CA ALA A 481 36.98 -5.88 -18.33
C ALA A 481 38.46 -5.95 -18.72
N HIS A 482 39.19 -6.88 -18.16
CA HIS A 482 40.44 -7.37 -18.66
C HIS A 482 40.26 -8.78 -19.17
#